data_861f0190aec0717890146a7299090a25
#
_entry.id   861f0190aec0717890146a7299090a25
#
_cell.length_a   1.000
_cell.length_b   1.000
_cell.length_c   1.000
_cell.angle_alpha   90.00
_cell.angle_beta   90.00
_cell.angle_gamma   90.00
#
_symmetry.space_group_name_H-M   'P 1'
#
loop_
_entity.id
_entity.type
_entity.pdbx_description
1 polymer ?
#
loop_
_entity_poly.entity_id
_entity_poly.type
_entity_poly.pdbx_seq_one_letter_code
_entity_poly.pdbx_strand_id
1 'polypeptide(L)'
;MSEFTIRLARPEDQSGAYHVCMKTGNFGQDGEPFYREDPDALGRIFVGPYLAFEPELSLILEDEVGVCGYALGAFDSRNFFHRYETEWRPKLCAQFHEPTGDPAMWSRVQNVHSWYHHPDYFTPEPYEQFPSHLHIDLLERAQGRGFGRRMLEQVMDKLRERGSPGARLGVSMLNTPAFGFYAKLGFRELIRVGEGKDGCIYMGKSLRNESVR
;
A
#
# COMPACT_ATOMS: atom_id res chain seq x y z
N MET A 1 20.96 19.76 6.86
CA MET A 1 19.94 19.16 5.96
C MET A 1 19.76 17.73 6.45
N SER A 2 18.52 17.33 6.76
CA SER A 2 18.22 15.96 7.19
C SER A 2 18.72 14.96 6.13
N GLU A 3 19.48 13.97 6.56
CA GLU A 3 19.96 12.91 5.68
C GLU A 3 18.86 11.84 5.57
N PHE A 4 18.39 11.59 4.33
CA PHE A 4 17.38 10.59 4.06
C PHE A 4 18.00 9.35 3.44
N THR A 5 17.66 8.18 3.97
CA THR A 5 18.16 6.89 3.49
C THR A 5 17.01 6.01 3.01
N ILE A 6 17.15 5.46 1.79
CA ILE A 6 16.27 4.40 1.27
C ILE A 6 16.99 3.07 1.45
N ARG A 7 16.36 2.12 2.13
CA ARG A 7 16.89 0.78 2.36
C ARG A 7 15.81 -0.29 2.36
N LEU A 8 16.21 -1.56 2.35
CA LEU A 8 15.28 -2.66 2.59
C LEU A 8 14.71 -2.58 4.01
N ALA A 9 13.44 -2.97 4.11
CA ALA A 9 12.76 -3.08 5.40
C ALA A 9 13.39 -4.17 6.27
N ARG A 10 13.32 -3.96 7.58
CA ARG A 10 13.74 -4.89 8.63
C ARG A 10 12.56 -5.15 9.56
N PRO A 11 12.55 -6.24 10.34
CA PRO A 11 11.45 -6.53 11.27
C PRO A 11 11.14 -5.39 12.26
N GLU A 12 12.16 -4.68 12.73
CA GLU A 12 12.04 -3.55 13.66
C GLU A 12 11.35 -2.31 13.06
N ASP A 13 11.25 -2.21 11.74
CA ASP A 13 10.62 -1.06 11.06
C ASP A 13 9.09 -1.11 11.09
N GLN A 14 8.51 -2.25 11.49
CA GLN A 14 7.07 -2.45 11.43
C GLN A 14 6.28 -1.33 12.12
N SER A 15 6.66 -0.96 13.33
CA SER A 15 5.94 0.08 14.09
C SER A 15 6.05 1.46 13.41
N GLY A 16 7.23 1.80 12.88
CA GLY A 16 7.44 3.04 12.13
C GLY A 16 6.65 3.07 10.83
N ALA A 17 6.62 1.97 10.08
CA ALA A 17 5.85 1.85 8.86
C ALA A 17 4.33 1.89 9.13
N TYR A 18 3.86 1.27 10.20
CA TYR A 18 2.47 1.36 10.65
C TYR A 18 2.08 2.80 11.01
N HIS A 19 2.98 3.52 11.70
CA HIS A 19 2.77 4.94 11.98
C HIS A 19 2.63 5.76 10.70
N VAL A 20 3.48 5.54 9.70
CA VAL A 20 3.36 6.20 8.37
C VAL A 20 2.01 5.89 7.74
N CYS A 21 1.59 4.62 7.74
CA CYS A 21 0.31 4.18 7.18
C CYS A 21 -0.87 4.88 7.86
N MET A 22 -0.86 4.94 9.18
CA MET A 22 -1.89 5.63 9.97
C MET A 22 -1.91 7.13 9.67
N LYS A 23 -0.73 7.79 9.64
CA LYS A 23 -0.61 9.22 9.38
C LYS A 23 -1.06 9.63 7.97
N THR A 24 -1.02 8.73 7.00
CA THR A 24 -1.50 8.96 5.62
C THR A 24 -2.87 8.35 5.35
N GLY A 25 -3.47 7.69 6.34
CA GLY A 25 -4.67 6.86 6.23
C GLY A 25 -5.99 7.62 5.97
N ASN A 26 -5.96 8.94 5.84
CA ASN A 26 -7.11 9.76 5.46
C ASN A 26 -6.96 10.27 4.03
N PHE A 27 -6.99 9.35 3.05
CA PHE A 27 -6.85 9.67 1.62
C PHE A 27 -5.55 10.44 1.31
N GLY A 28 -4.44 10.06 1.94
CA GLY A 28 -3.14 10.71 1.83
C GLY A 28 -2.91 11.87 2.81
N GLN A 29 -3.89 12.18 3.67
CA GLN A 29 -3.80 13.17 4.73
C GLN A 29 -3.72 12.49 6.10
N ASP A 30 -3.50 13.30 7.17
CA ASP A 30 -3.38 12.80 8.53
C ASP A 30 -4.61 11.99 8.99
N GLY A 31 -4.40 10.72 9.23
CA GLY A 31 -5.41 9.77 9.72
C GLY A 31 -5.50 9.67 11.24
N GLU A 32 -4.52 10.24 11.99
CA GLU A 32 -4.46 10.09 13.45
C GLU A 32 -5.78 10.43 14.17
N PRO A 33 -6.53 11.49 13.80
CA PRO A 33 -7.79 11.79 14.47
C PRO A 33 -8.83 10.66 14.41
N PHE A 34 -8.72 9.77 13.42
CA PHE A 34 -9.67 8.72 13.15
C PHE A 34 -9.25 7.33 13.66
N TYR A 35 -7.95 7.15 13.95
CA TYR A 35 -7.36 5.84 14.29
C TYR A 35 -6.70 5.81 15.67
N ARG A 36 -7.01 6.78 16.56
CA ARG A 36 -6.43 6.86 17.92
C ARG A 36 -6.71 5.65 18.79
N GLU A 37 -7.85 5.02 18.62
CA GLU A 37 -8.26 3.83 19.39
C GLU A 37 -7.42 2.60 19.03
N ASP A 38 -6.97 2.50 17.77
CA ASP A 38 -6.08 1.46 17.26
C ASP A 38 -5.20 2.02 16.14
N PRO A 39 -4.07 2.67 16.49
CA PRO A 39 -3.18 3.29 15.50
C PRO A 39 -2.57 2.31 14.49
N ASP A 40 -2.54 1.04 14.82
CA ASP A 40 -1.97 -0.02 13.99
C ASP A 40 -2.97 -0.66 13.02
N ALA A 41 -4.26 -0.32 13.13
CA ALA A 41 -5.33 -1.00 12.41
C ALA A 41 -5.06 -1.06 10.90
N LEU A 42 -4.77 0.07 10.26
CA LEU A 42 -4.45 0.11 8.82
C LEU A 42 -3.15 -0.63 8.49
N GLY A 43 -2.13 -0.46 9.31
CA GLY A 43 -0.82 -1.08 9.10
C GLY A 43 -0.89 -2.61 9.04
N ARG A 44 -1.79 -3.23 9.82
CA ARG A 44 -2.00 -4.69 9.81
C ARG A 44 -2.55 -5.22 8.48
N ILE A 45 -3.20 -4.39 7.67
CA ILE A 45 -3.67 -4.77 6.33
C ILE A 45 -2.68 -4.33 5.26
N PHE A 46 -2.28 -3.06 5.30
CA PHE A 46 -1.61 -2.41 4.17
C PHE A 46 -0.09 -2.44 4.23
N VAL A 47 0.50 -2.86 5.36
CA VAL A 47 1.96 -2.89 5.54
C VAL A 47 2.45 -4.26 6.01
N GLY A 48 1.90 -4.77 7.10
CA GLY A 48 2.41 -5.98 7.76
C GLY A 48 2.55 -7.19 6.84
N PRO A 49 1.55 -7.52 5.99
CA PRO A 49 1.64 -8.65 5.07
C PRO A 49 2.81 -8.52 4.08
N TYR A 50 3.11 -7.32 3.59
CA TYR A 50 4.24 -7.09 2.68
C TYR A 50 5.57 -7.32 3.37
N LEU A 51 5.74 -6.77 4.58
CA LEU A 51 6.96 -6.97 5.37
C LEU A 51 7.19 -8.45 5.67
N ALA A 52 6.12 -9.23 5.88
CA ALA A 52 6.19 -10.65 6.18
C ALA A 52 6.38 -11.54 4.94
N PHE A 53 5.75 -11.19 3.82
CA PHE A 53 5.68 -12.06 2.65
C PHE A 53 6.65 -11.68 1.54
N GLU A 54 6.98 -10.39 1.41
CA GLU A 54 7.80 -9.84 0.33
C GLU A 54 8.88 -8.87 0.87
N PRO A 55 9.71 -9.28 1.86
CA PRO A 55 10.69 -8.38 2.47
C PRO A 55 11.70 -7.82 1.46
N GLU A 56 12.00 -8.56 0.39
CA GLU A 56 12.90 -8.11 -0.68
C GLU A 56 12.30 -7.03 -1.59
N LEU A 57 10.97 -6.89 -1.59
CA LEU A 57 10.21 -5.88 -2.32
C LEU A 57 9.69 -4.77 -1.40
N SER A 58 10.14 -4.73 -0.16
CA SER A 58 9.72 -3.76 0.86
C SER A 58 10.86 -2.79 1.15
N LEU A 59 10.67 -1.52 0.82
CA LEU A 59 11.63 -0.44 1.06
C LEU A 59 11.11 0.50 2.14
N ILE A 60 12.03 0.97 2.97
CA ILE A 60 11.81 2.00 3.99
C ILE A 60 12.58 3.26 3.59
N LEU A 61 11.97 4.41 3.82
CA LEU A 61 12.62 5.71 3.85
C LEU A 61 12.70 6.17 5.30
N GLU A 62 13.90 6.52 5.75
CA GLU A 62 14.15 7.05 7.09
C GLU A 62 15.00 8.32 7.05
N ASP A 63 14.85 9.13 8.08
CA ASP A 63 15.69 10.29 8.38
C ASP A 63 16.18 10.19 9.85
N GLU A 64 16.79 11.24 10.38
CA GLU A 64 17.26 11.30 11.77
C GLU A 64 16.14 11.17 12.82
N VAL A 65 14.88 11.40 12.42
CA VAL A 65 13.70 11.24 13.30
C VAL A 65 13.19 9.80 13.30
N GLY A 66 13.49 9.03 12.25
CA GLY A 66 13.08 7.65 12.06
C GLY A 66 12.32 7.41 10.74
N VAL A 67 11.56 6.33 10.68
CA VAL A 67 10.81 5.95 9.48
C VAL A 67 9.84 7.06 9.08
N CYS A 68 9.94 7.50 7.83
CA CYS A 68 9.10 8.56 7.27
C CYS A 68 8.45 8.20 5.93
N GLY A 69 8.63 6.97 5.48
CA GLY A 69 7.97 6.44 4.29
C GLY A 69 8.27 4.98 4.04
N TYR A 70 7.48 4.39 3.19
CA TYR A 70 7.69 3.05 2.67
C TYR A 70 7.24 2.95 1.21
N ALA A 71 7.82 1.99 0.47
CA ALA A 71 7.29 1.50 -0.80
C ALA A 71 7.35 -0.02 -0.78
N LEU A 72 6.22 -0.65 -1.00
CA LEU A 72 5.98 -2.07 -0.85
C LEU A 72 5.52 -2.64 -2.18
N GLY A 73 5.99 -3.84 -2.51
CA GLY A 73 5.59 -4.57 -3.69
C GLY A 73 5.17 -5.99 -3.36
N ALA A 74 4.24 -6.53 -4.12
CA ALA A 74 3.94 -7.95 -4.17
C ALA A 74 4.17 -8.46 -5.59
N PHE A 75 4.93 -9.55 -5.73
CA PHE A 75 5.31 -10.08 -7.05
C PHE A 75 4.11 -10.63 -7.80
N ASP A 76 3.29 -11.43 -7.12
CA ASP A 76 2.06 -12.00 -7.67
C ASP A 76 0.91 -11.78 -6.70
N SER A 77 -0.08 -11.01 -7.11
CA SER A 77 -1.17 -10.58 -6.22
C SER A 77 -2.09 -11.73 -5.80
N ARG A 78 -2.31 -12.73 -6.67
CA ARG A 78 -3.17 -13.87 -6.32
C ARG A 78 -2.49 -14.73 -5.26
N ASN A 79 -1.19 -14.98 -5.41
CA ASN A 79 -0.40 -15.68 -4.40
C ASN A 79 -0.32 -14.88 -3.09
N PHE A 80 -0.10 -13.58 -3.18
CA PHE A 80 -0.05 -12.70 -2.01
C PHE A 80 -1.38 -12.73 -1.23
N PHE A 81 -2.51 -12.60 -1.91
CA PHE A 81 -3.82 -12.64 -1.26
C PHE A 81 -4.19 -14.05 -0.76
N HIS A 82 -3.73 -15.10 -1.45
CA HIS A 82 -3.88 -16.46 -0.93
C HIS A 82 -3.13 -16.63 0.41
N ARG A 83 -1.88 -16.15 0.49
CA ARG A 83 -1.11 -16.16 1.75
C ARG A 83 -1.73 -15.27 2.82
N TYR A 84 -2.25 -14.10 2.42
CA TYR A 84 -2.98 -13.25 3.36
C TYR A 84 -4.16 -14.01 3.97
N GLU A 85 -4.97 -14.68 3.15
CA GLU A 85 -6.13 -15.45 3.58
C GLU A 85 -5.78 -16.61 4.51
N THR A 86 -4.69 -17.31 4.22
CA THR A 86 -4.35 -18.57 4.91
C THR A 86 -3.38 -18.39 6.08
N GLU A 87 -2.47 -17.40 6.02
CA GLU A 87 -1.39 -17.23 7.00
C GLU A 87 -1.54 -15.99 7.88
N TRP A 88 -2.18 -14.91 7.35
CA TRP A 88 -2.24 -13.60 8.02
C TRP A 88 -3.60 -13.31 8.64
N ARG A 89 -4.66 -13.34 7.85
CA ARG A 89 -6.03 -13.05 8.29
C ARG A 89 -6.49 -13.85 9.51
N PRO A 90 -6.24 -15.19 9.62
CA PRO A 90 -6.66 -15.95 10.78
C PRO A 90 -6.12 -15.41 12.10
N LYS A 91 -4.90 -14.86 12.11
CA LYS A 91 -4.28 -14.25 13.29
C LYS A 91 -4.98 -12.94 13.67
N LEU A 92 -5.37 -12.14 12.68
CA LEU A 92 -6.13 -10.91 12.91
C LEU A 92 -7.53 -11.22 13.46
N CYS A 93 -8.25 -12.14 12.85
CA CYS A 93 -9.58 -12.55 13.29
C CYS A 93 -9.59 -13.16 14.71
N ALA A 94 -8.51 -13.82 15.11
CA ALA A 94 -8.37 -14.35 16.47
C ALA A 94 -8.11 -13.26 17.53
N GLN A 95 -7.50 -12.14 17.13
CA GLN A 95 -7.16 -11.04 18.04
C GLN A 95 -8.21 -9.92 18.06
N PHE A 96 -8.84 -9.66 16.93
CA PHE A 96 -9.79 -8.56 16.74
C PHE A 96 -11.15 -9.11 16.36
N HIS A 97 -12.13 -8.93 17.27
CA HIS A 97 -13.50 -9.36 16.99
C HIS A 97 -14.14 -8.54 15.88
N GLU A 98 -15.02 -9.18 15.14
CA GLU A 98 -15.84 -8.49 14.16
C GLU A 98 -16.73 -7.46 14.86
N PRO A 99 -16.79 -6.20 14.36
CA PRO A 99 -17.66 -5.19 14.94
C PRO A 99 -19.13 -5.61 14.85
N THR A 100 -19.90 -5.24 15.86
CA THR A 100 -21.34 -5.47 15.91
C THR A 100 -22.12 -4.17 15.76
N GLY A 101 -23.42 -4.26 15.46
CA GLY A 101 -24.30 -3.11 15.29
C GLY A 101 -24.43 -2.64 13.84
N ASP A 102 -25.00 -1.46 13.65
CA ASP A 102 -25.22 -0.88 12.32
C ASP A 102 -23.89 -0.37 11.72
N PRO A 103 -23.44 -0.89 10.57
CA PRO A 103 -22.21 -0.44 9.90
C PRO A 103 -22.18 1.05 9.60
N ALA A 104 -23.33 1.70 9.41
CA ALA A 104 -23.39 3.16 9.17
C ALA A 104 -22.95 3.98 10.38
N MET A 105 -22.93 3.39 11.56
CA MET A 105 -22.54 4.03 12.83
C MET A 105 -21.12 3.65 13.27
N TRP A 106 -20.43 2.78 12.55
CA TRP A 106 -19.10 2.34 12.94
C TRP A 106 -18.07 3.45 12.83
N SER A 107 -17.14 3.48 13.80
CA SER A 107 -15.92 4.27 13.70
C SER A 107 -15.05 3.78 12.53
N ARG A 108 -14.06 4.58 12.13
CA ARG A 108 -13.11 4.12 11.10
C ARG A 108 -12.30 2.90 11.53
N VAL A 109 -11.97 2.79 12.82
CA VAL A 109 -11.30 1.61 13.39
C VAL A 109 -12.19 0.38 13.26
N GLN A 110 -13.47 0.48 13.61
CA GLN A 110 -14.43 -0.62 13.46
C GLN A 110 -14.57 -1.05 12.00
N ASN A 111 -14.63 -0.10 11.05
CA ASN A 111 -14.64 -0.45 9.63
C ASN A 111 -13.38 -1.22 9.22
N VAL A 112 -12.19 -0.83 9.71
CA VAL A 112 -10.95 -1.57 9.43
C VAL A 112 -10.97 -2.95 10.07
N HIS A 113 -11.47 -3.09 11.30
CA HIS A 113 -11.62 -4.41 11.92
C HIS A 113 -12.61 -5.30 11.14
N SER A 114 -13.67 -4.73 10.56
CA SER A 114 -14.55 -5.48 9.65
C SER A 114 -13.81 -6.00 8.41
N TRP A 115 -12.86 -5.22 7.85
CA TRP A 115 -12.05 -5.68 6.73
C TRP A 115 -11.13 -6.86 7.07
N TYR A 116 -10.77 -7.07 8.36
CA TYR A 116 -10.04 -8.29 8.75
C TYR A 116 -10.90 -9.54 8.54
N HIS A 117 -12.21 -9.43 8.73
CA HIS A 117 -13.17 -10.54 8.58
C HIS A 117 -13.68 -10.65 7.14
N HIS A 118 -13.81 -9.53 6.43
CA HIS A 118 -14.35 -9.41 5.07
C HIS A 118 -13.38 -8.65 4.15
N PRO A 119 -12.19 -9.21 3.87
CA PRO A 119 -11.21 -8.54 3.03
C PRO A 119 -11.67 -8.47 1.57
N ASP A 120 -11.34 -7.37 0.89
CA ASP A 120 -11.51 -7.23 -0.55
C ASP A 120 -10.20 -7.61 -1.26
N TYR A 121 -10.26 -8.66 -2.09
CA TYR A 121 -9.14 -9.14 -2.89
C TYR A 121 -9.30 -8.77 -4.37
N PHE A 122 -9.94 -7.66 -4.65
CA PHE A 122 -10.17 -7.24 -6.02
C PHE A 122 -8.87 -7.12 -6.82
N THR A 123 -8.84 -7.77 -7.95
CA THR A 123 -7.72 -7.74 -8.89
C THR A 123 -8.24 -7.35 -10.27
N PRO A 124 -7.98 -6.11 -10.76
CA PRO A 124 -8.47 -5.68 -12.04
C PRO A 124 -7.86 -6.47 -13.20
N GLU A 125 -8.65 -6.65 -14.25
CA GLU A 125 -8.16 -7.16 -15.53
C GLU A 125 -7.48 -6.04 -16.35
N PRO A 126 -6.55 -6.38 -17.25
CA PRO A 126 -6.04 -7.73 -17.52
C PRO A 126 -4.96 -8.16 -16.51
N TYR A 127 -5.27 -9.14 -15.68
CA TYR A 127 -4.39 -9.63 -14.63
C TYR A 127 -3.00 -10.00 -15.13
N GLU A 128 -2.94 -10.77 -16.22
CA GLU A 128 -1.68 -11.30 -16.79
C GLU A 128 -0.72 -10.19 -17.27
N GLN A 129 -1.22 -8.99 -17.49
CA GLN A 129 -0.37 -7.84 -17.83
C GLN A 129 0.15 -7.11 -16.59
N PHE A 130 -0.55 -7.20 -15.48
CA PHE A 130 -0.24 -6.47 -14.24
C PHE A 130 -0.39 -7.37 -13.00
N PRO A 131 0.34 -8.51 -12.92
CA PRO A 131 0.17 -9.46 -11.81
C PRO A 131 0.70 -8.92 -10.48
N SER A 132 1.69 -8.03 -10.53
CA SER A 132 2.27 -7.43 -9.34
C SER A 132 1.45 -6.23 -8.86
N HIS A 133 1.52 -5.93 -7.55
CA HIS A 133 0.93 -4.70 -7.04
C HIS A 133 1.87 -3.94 -6.09
N LEU A 134 1.59 -2.65 -5.93
CA LEU A 134 2.43 -1.70 -5.21
C LEU A 134 1.61 -0.93 -4.19
N HIS A 135 2.26 -0.56 -3.08
CA HIS A 135 1.74 0.35 -2.08
C HIS A 135 2.84 1.30 -1.61
N ILE A 136 2.55 2.59 -1.47
CA ILE A 136 3.52 3.60 -1.06
C ILE A 136 2.85 4.70 -0.26
N ASP A 137 3.47 5.07 0.85
CA ASP A 137 3.14 6.27 1.60
C ASP A 137 4.39 6.96 2.12
N LEU A 138 4.32 8.29 2.17
CA LEU A 138 5.37 9.15 2.69
C LEU A 138 4.76 10.21 3.60
N LEU A 139 5.36 10.43 4.77
CA LEU A 139 5.04 11.58 5.61
C LEU A 139 5.36 12.89 4.89
N GLU A 140 4.67 13.96 5.24
CA GLU A 140 4.78 15.28 4.62
C GLU A 140 6.24 15.76 4.53
N ARG A 141 7.05 15.54 5.59
CA ARG A 141 8.46 15.94 5.63
C ARG A 141 9.35 15.26 4.58
N ALA A 142 8.89 14.14 4.01
CA ALA A 142 9.58 13.40 2.95
C ALA A 142 9.02 13.66 1.56
N GLN A 143 7.85 14.28 1.45
CA GLN A 143 7.19 14.58 0.18
C GLN A 143 7.88 15.72 -0.59
N GLY A 144 7.60 15.81 -1.90
CA GLY A 144 8.11 16.87 -2.76
C GLY A 144 9.63 16.80 -3.08
N ARG A 145 10.34 15.80 -2.55
CA ARG A 145 11.81 15.64 -2.67
C ARG A 145 12.24 14.54 -3.65
N GLY A 146 11.31 13.96 -4.40
CA GLY A 146 11.59 12.90 -5.38
C GLY A 146 11.75 11.49 -4.78
N PHE A 147 11.65 11.31 -3.46
CA PHE A 147 11.82 9.99 -2.82
C PHE A 147 10.76 8.99 -3.26
N GLY A 148 9.49 9.38 -3.37
CA GLY A 148 8.42 8.49 -3.82
C GLY A 148 8.71 7.90 -5.21
N ARG A 149 9.18 8.72 -6.16
CA ARG A 149 9.62 8.24 -7.47
C ARG A 149 10.74 7.23 -7.35
N ARG A 150 11.82 7.59 -6.65
CA ARG A 150 13.01 6.75 -6.51
C ARG A 150 12.69 5.39 -5.86
N MET A 151 11.84 5.38 -4.84
CA MET A 151 11.44 4.16 -4.15
C MET A 151 10.60 3.26 -5.06
N LEU A 152 9.57 3.80 -5.72
CA LEU A 152 8.75 3.03 -6.66
C LEU A 152 9.56 2.50 -7.84
N GLU A 153 10.48 3.29 -8.39
CA GLU A 153 11.37 2.84 -9.45
C GLU A 153 12.22 1.65 -8.99
N GLN A 154 12.81 1.69 -7.78
CA GLN A 154 13.57 0.57 -7.21
C GLN A 154 12.70 -0.69 -7.01
N VAL A 155 11.48 -0.57 -6.50
CA VAL A 155 10.58 -1.73 -6.36
C VAL A 155 10.20 -2.28 -7.73
N MET A 156 9.87 -1.41 -8.70
CA MET A 156 9.53 -1.84 -10.07
C MET A 156 10.72 -2.49 -10.78
N ASP A 157 11.95 -2.02 -10.55
CA ASP A 157 13.14 -2.66 -11.10
C ASP A 157 13.32 -4.09 -10.56
N LYS A 158 13.16 -4.28 -9.25
CA LYS A 158 13.17 -5.61 -8.62
C LYS A 158 12.06 -6.53 -9.16
N LEU A 159 10.85 -6.00 -9.37
CA LEU A 159 9.76 -6.75 -9.98
C LEU A 159 10.10 -7.17 -11.42
N ARG A 160 10.69 -6.26 -12.20
CA ARG A 160 11.15 -6.53 -13.57
C ARG A 160 12.25 -7.59 -13.60
N GLU A 161 13.23 -7.50 -12.72
CA GLU A 161 14.31 -8.51 -12.57
C GLU A 161 13.77 -9.89 -12.22
N ARG A 162 12.68 -9.97 -11.45
CA ARG A 162 11.97 -11.22 -11.15
C ARG A 162 11.04 -11.68 -12.28
N GLY A 163 10.95 -10.93 -13.38
CA GLY A 163 10.17 -11.30 -14.58
C GLY A 163 8.72 -10.83 -14.59
N SER A 164 8.30 -9.92 -13.70
CA SER A 164 6.96 -9.37 -13.76
C SER A 164 6.76 -8.51 -15.02
N PRO A 165 5.71 -8.77 -15.81
CA PRO A 165 5.41 -7.98 -17.00
C PRO A 165 4.83 -6.60 -16.70
N GLY A 166 4.29 -6.38 -15.51
CA GLY A 166 3.68 -5.13 -15.11
C GLY A 166 3.23 -5.09 -13.67
N ALA A 167 3.05 -3.89 -13.16
CA ALA A 167 2.57 -3.66 -11.81
C ALA A 167 1.36 -2.73 -11.82
N ARG A 168 0.49 -2.90 -10.82
CA ARG A 168 -0.68 -2.06 -10.60
C ARG A 168 -0.70 -1.52 -9.17
N LEU A 169 -1.56 -0.54 -8.96
CA LEU A 169 -1.90 -0.02 -7.63
C LEU A 169 -3.34 0.49 -7.62
N GLY A 170 -3.92 0.60 -6.44
CA GLY A 170 -5.19 1.29 -6.21
C GLY A 170 -4.95 2.65 -5.57
N VAL A 171 -5.69 3.66 -5.99
CA VAL A 171 -5.68 4.99 -5.39
C VAL A 171 -7.11 5.46 -5.15
N SER A 172 -7.38 6.00 -3.95
CA SER A 172 -8.70 6.58 -3.67
C SER A 172 -9.03 7.70 -4.66
N MET A 173 -10.28 7.75 -5.12
CA MET A 173 -10.77 8.85 -5.97
C MET A 173 -10.64 10.22 -5.31
N LEU A 174 -10.55 10.27 -3.98
CA LEU A 174 -10.35 11.51 -3.23
C LEU A 174 -8.87 11.93 -3.14
N ASN A 175 -7.92 11.03 -3.43
CA ASN A 175 -6.48 11.33 -3.40
C ASN A 175 -5.99 11.77 -4.79
N THR A 176 -6.46 12.91 -5.27
CA THR A 176 -6.09 13.45 -6.58
C THR A 176 -4.59 13.77 -6.72
N PRO A 177 -3.86 14.20 -5.67
CA PRO A 177 -2.41 14.36 -5.75
C PRO A 177 -1.68 13.06 -6.06
N ALA A 178 -2.06 11.94 -5.42
CA ALA A 178 -1.45 10.64 -5.66
C ALA A 178 -1.77 10.13 -7.08
N PHE A 179 -3.01 10.29 -7.55
CA PHE A 179 -3.36 9.97 -8.95
C PHE A 179 -2.44 10.71 -9.94
N GLY A 180 -2.28 12.03 -9.78
CA GLY A 180 -1.39 12.83 -10.63
C GLY A 180 0.09 12.41 -10.53
N PHE A 181 0.54 11.97 -9.36
CA PHE A 181 1.88 11.44 -9.15
C PHE A 181 2.09 10.13 -9.92
N TYR A 182 1.16 9.17 -9.83
CA TYR A 182 1.25 7.91 -10.55
C TYR A 182 1.15 8.10 -12.08
N ALA A 183 0.29 9.00 -12.54
CA ALA A 183 0.21 9.33 -13.97
C ALA A 183 1.55 9.86 -14.52
N LYS A 184 2.25 10.73 -13.76
CA LYS A 184 3.59 11.23 -14.11
C LYS A 184 4.66 10.14 -14.08
N LEU A 185 4.45 9.02 -13.38
CA LEU A 185 5.31 7.84 -13.39
C LEU A 185 4.99 6.89 -14.54
N GLY A 186 3.99 7.18 -15.36
CA GLY A 186 3.58 6.38 -16.51
C GLY A 186 2.56 5.29 -16.20
N PHE A 187 1.94 5.31 -15.01
CA PHE A 187 0.78 4.48 -14.75
C PHE A 187 -0.42 5.02 -15.53
N ARG A 188 -1.25 4.12 -16.04
CA ARG A 188 -2.49 4.42 -16.74
C ARG A 188 -3.67 3.83 -16.00
N GLU A 189 -4.78 4.52 -16.03
CA GLU A 189 -6.04 4.03 -15.45
C GLU A 189 -6.47 2.74 -16.15
N LEU A 190 -6.82 1.73 -15.35
CA LEU A 190 -7.37 0.45 -15.81
C LEU A 190 -8.89 0.42 -15.60
N ILE A 191 -9.35 0.72 -14.39
CA ILE A 191 -10.77 0.70 -14.02
C ILE A 191 -11.02 1.57 -12.79
N ARG A 192 -12.23 2.07 -12.65
CA ARG A 192 -12.78 2.69 -11.44
C ARG A 192 -13.81 1.77 -10.81
N VAL A 193 -13.73 1.61 -9.50
CA VAL A 193 -14.64 0.76 -8.71
C VAL A 193 -15.17 1.59 -7.55
N GLY A 194 -16.49 1.52 -7.30
CA GLY A 194 -17.13 2.32 -6.26
C GLY A 194 -17.27 3.81 -6.61
N GLU A 195 -17.74 4.59 -5.66
CA GLU A 195 -17.96 6.04 -5.80
C GLU A 195 -17.59 6.79 -4.52
N GLY A 196 -17.31 8.08 -4.65
CA GLY A 196 -17.04 8.97 -3.52
C GLY A 196 -15.87 8.50 -2.64
N LYS A 197 -16.10 8.44 -1.34
CA LYS A 197 -15.08 8.03 -0.34
C LYS A 197 -14.68 6.56 -0.45
N ASP A 198 -15.57 5.73 -0.98
CA ASP A 198 -15.36 4.29 -1.16
C ASP A 198 -14.85 3.97 -2.58
N GLY A 199 -14.69 5.00 -3.41
CA GLY A 199 -14.20 4.88 -4.78
C GLY A 199 -12.69 4.70 -4.88
N CYS A 200 -12.28 3.73 -5.71
CA CYS A 200 -10.89 3.42 -6.01
C CYS A 200 -10.63 3.46 -7.52
N ILE A 201 -9.53 4.07 -7.92
CA ILE A 201 -9.00 4.02 -9.29
C ILE A 201 -7.85 3.04 -9.29
N TYR A 202 -7.97 1.96 -10.04
CA TYR A 202 -6.86 1.05 -10.28
C TYR A 202 -6.05 1.53 -11.48
N MET A 203 -4.75 1.61 -11.31
CA MET A 203 -3.81 2.07 -12.33
C MET A 203 -2.74 1.01 -12.56
N GLY A 204 -2.36 0.79 -13.82
CA GLY A 204 -1.32 -0.17 -14.20
C GLY A 204 -0.19 0.46 -15.00
N LYS A 205 1.00 -0.15 -14.88
CA LYS A 205 2.18 0.22 -15.66
C LYS A 205 2.89 -1.04 -16.14
N SER A 206 3.17 -1.11 -17.46
CA SER A 206 4.03 -2.15 -18.02
C SER A 206 5.46 -2.01 -17.49
N LEU A 207 6.05 -3.14 -17.10
CA LEU A 207 7.45 -3.26 -16.70
C LEU A 207 8.32 -3.89 -17.78
N ARG A 208 7.74 -4.31 -18.91
CA ARG A 208 8.50 -4.81 -20.05
C ARG A 208 9.34 -3.67 -20.64
N ASN A 209 10.59 -3.95 -20.96
CA ASN A 209 11.38 -3.01 -21.73
C ASN A 209 10.66 -2.77 -23.06
N GLU A 210 10.37 -1.53 -23.39
CA GLU A 210 9.95 -1.20 -24.74
C GLU A 210 11.13 -1.58 -25.63
N SER A 211 10.98 -2.68 -26.37
CA SER A 211 11.94 -3.01 -27.42
C SER A 211 11.97 -1.80 -28.35
N VAL A 212 13.10 -1.12 -28.39
CA VAL A 212 13.36 -0.07 -29.38
C VAL A 212 13.12 -0.70 -30.74
N ARG A 213 12.01 -0.31 -31.37
CA ARG A 213 11.71 -0.67 -32.77
C ARG A 213 12.45 0.28 -33.68
#